data_b25fe48cf74c59ebb859f8c00e7930cc
#
_entry.id   b25fe48cf74c59ebb859f8c00e7930cc
#
_cell.length_a   1.000
_cell.length_b   1.000
_cell.length_c   1.000
_cell.angle_alpha   90.00
_cell.angle_beta   90.00
_cell.angle_gamma   90.00
#
_symmetry.space_group_name_H-M   'P 1'
#
loop_
_entity.id
_entity.type
_entity.pdbx_description
1 polymer ?
#
loop_
_entity_poly.entity_id
_entity_poly.type
_entity_poly.pdbx_seq_one_letter_code
_entity_poly.pdbx_strand_id
1 'polypeptide(L)' 'MTIRELDAVVLERDVAEHGLRRGDVGAVVAILASDVFEVEFVRTSWATHALVQLTVADVRHLADGDLPAVRPT' A
#
# COMPACT_ATOMS: atom_id res chain seq x y z
N MET A 1 12.13 9.89 3.37
CA MET A 1 11.88 8.53 2.84
C MET A 1 11.68 8.65 1.32
N THR A 2 12.37 7.83 0.57
CA THR A 2 12.27 7.84 -0.89
C THR A 2 11.38 6.69 -1.34
N ILE A 3 10.28 7.01 -2.02
CA ILE A 3 9.37 6.03 -2.57
C ILE A 3 9.64 5.89 -4.07
N ARG A 4 9.71 4.68 -4.56
CA ARG A 4 9.99 4.37 -5.97
C ARG A 4 8.90 3.47 -6.52
N GLU A 5 8.80 3.44 -7.86
CA GLU A 5 7.92 2.46 -8.51
C GLU A 5 8.30 1.05 -8.08
N LEU A 6 7.29 0.24 -7.89
CA LEU A 6 7.35 -1.16 -7.46
C LEU A 6 7.70 -1.34 -5.98
N ASP A 7 7.91 -0.27 -5.24
CA ASP A 7 8.11 -0.40 -3.80
C ASP A 7 6.85 -0.94 -3.13
N ALA A 8 7.04 -1.84 -2.18
CA ALA A 8 5.96 -2.28 -1.31
C ALA A 8 5.84 -1.28 -0.16
N VAL A 9 4.62 -0.87 0.12
CA VAL A 9 4.32 0.10 1.16
C VAL A 9 3.18 -0.37 2.03
N VAL A 10 3.14 0.15 3.26
CA VAL A 10 2.12 -0.19 4.24
C VAL A 10 1.38 1.09 4.61
N LEU A 11 0.06 1.01 4.62
CA LEU A 11 -0.77 2.14 5.02
C LEU A 11 -0.55 2.49 6.49
N GLU A 12 -0.35 3.76 6.76
CA GLU A 12 -0.23 4.30 8.12
C GLU A 12 -1.56 4.84 8.64
N ARG A 13 -2.60 4.84 7.83
CA ARG A 13 -3.94 5.27 8.20
C ARG A 13 -5.00 4.49 7.43
N ASP A 14 -6.22 4.57 7.90
CA ASP A 14 -7.35 4.01 7.17
C ASP A 14 -7.68 4.88 5.96
N VAL A 15 -8.12 4.23 4.88
CA VAL A 15 -8.66 4.90 3.70
C VAL A 15 -10.08 4.34 3.52
N ALA A 16 -11.01 4.88 4.27
CA ALA A 16 -12.34 4.30 4.38
C ALA A 16 -13.10 4.28 3.06
N GLU A 17 -12.91 5.31 2.23
CA GLU A 17 -13.60 5.40 0.94
C GLU A 17 -13.22 4.27 -0.02
N HIS A 18 -12.11 3.60 0.23
CA HIS A 18 -11.67 2.45 -0.55
C HIS A 18 -11.74 1.15 0.25
N GLY A 19 -12.25 1.21 1.47
CA GLY A 19 -12.32 0.03 2.32
C GLY A 19 -10.97 -0.47 2.78
N LEU A 20 -9.96 0.38 2.77
CA LEU A 20 -8.60 0.02 3.18
C LEU A 20 -8.36 0.46 4.61
N ARG A 21 -7.50 -0.29 5.29
CA ARG A 21 -7.19 -0.06 6.70
C ARG A 21 -5.70 0.12 6.90
N ARG A 22 -5.35 0.85 7.94
CA ARG A 22 -3.99 0.91 8.42
C ARG A 22 -3.41 -0.50 8.51
N GLY A 23 -2.21 -0.67 7.99
CA GLY A 23 -1.55 -1.96 7.96
C GLY A 23 -1.72 -2.72 6.64
N ASP A 24 -2.64 -2.29 5.79
CA ASP A 24 -2.78 -2.91 4.46
C ASP A 24 -1.54 -2.63 3.63
N VAL A 25 -1.14 -3.61 2.84
CA VAL A 25 0.07 -3.56 2.03
C VAL A 25 -0.29 -3.40 0.57
N GLY A 26 0.39 -2.48 -0.09
CA GLY A 26 0.21 -2.25 -1.52
C GLY A 26 1.55 -2.07 -2.22
N ALA A 27 1.48 -1.90 -3.52
CA ALA A 27 2.66 -1.67 -4.36
C ALA A 27 2.51 -0.35 -5.11
N VAL A 28 3.58 0.42 -5.14
CA VAL A 28 3.60 1.69 -5.87
C VAL A 28 3.66 1.39 -7.36
N VAL A 29 2.68 1.87 -8.11
CA VAL A 29 2.60 1.62 -9.55
C VAL A 29 2.94 2.85 -10.39
N ALA A 30 2.88 4.05 -9.81
CA ALA A 30 3.24 5.27 -10.53
C ALA A 30 3.64 6.35 -9.54
N ILE A 31 4.61 7.16 -9.92
CA ILE A 31 5.02 8.35 -9.17
C ILE A 31 4.43 9.55 -9.91
N LEU A 32 3.57 10.30 -9.25
CA LEU A 32 2.86 11.43 -9.86
C LEU A 32 3.55 12.76 -9.59
N ALA A 33 4.21 12.86 -8.44
CA ALA A 33 4.96 14.05 -8.03
C ALA A 33 5.97 13.61 -6.98
N SER A 34 6.80 14.51 -6.48
CA SER A 34 7.87 14.17 -5.56
C SER A 34 7.38 13.46 -4.29
N ASP A 35 6.16 13.74 -3.86
CA ASP A 35 5.59 13.16 -2.64
C ASP A 35 4.21 12.54 -2.85
N VAL A 36 3.79 12.37 -4.11
CA VAL A 36 2.46 11.83 -4.45
C VAL A 36 2.64 10.67 -5.41
N PHE A 37 1.97 9.58 -5.14
CA PHE A 37 2.08 8.38 -5.96
C PHE A 37 0.78 7.58 -5.95
N GLU A 38 0.66 6.67 -6.90
CA GLU A 38 -0.44 5.74 -6.95
C GLU A 38 -0.01 4.39 -6.40
N VAL A 39 -0.85 3.81 -5.56
CA VAL A 39 -0.59 2.53 -4.92
C VAL A 39 -1.72 1.58 -5.26
N GLU A 40 -1.36 0.39 -5.71
CA GLU A 40 -2.32 -0.67 -5.98
C GLU A 40 -2.38 -1.60 -4.79
N PHE A 41 -3.59 -1.81 -4.29
CA PHE A 41 -3.85 -2.77 -3.23
C PHE A 41 -4.63 -3.93 -3.81
N VAL A 42 -4.10 -5.14 -3.65
CA VAL A 42 -4.76 -6.34 -4.12
C VAL A 42 -5.51 -6.95 -2.95
N ARG A 43 -6.80 -7.08 -3.09
CA ARG A 43 -7.62 -7.70 -2.06
C ARG A 43 -7.64 -9.20 -2.26
N THR A 44 -7.67 -9.92 -1.15
CA THR A 44 -7.58 -11.37 -1.17
C THR A 44 -8.83 -12.04 -1.71
N SER A 45 -9.97 -11.35 -1.73
CA SER A 45 -11.21 -11.92 -2.25
C SER A 45 -11.52 -11.32 -3.62
N TRP A 46 -11.62 -12.17 -4.63
CA TRP A 46 -12.16 -11.81 -5.95
C TRP A 46 -11.34 -10.86 -6.78
N ALA A 47 -10.04 -10.83 -6.56
CA ALA A 47 -9.12 -10.05 -7.40
C ALA A 47 -9.56 -8.59 -7.58
N THR A 48 -10.21 -8.01 -6.58
CA THR A 48 -10.55 -6.60 -6.61
C THR A 48 -9.31 -5.80 -6.30
N HIS A 49 -8.98 -4.89 -7.20
CA HIS A 49 -7.85 -3.99 -7.02
C HIS A 49 -8.37 -2.62 -6.65
N ALA A 50 -7.72 -2.00 -5.68
CA ALA A 50 -7.94 -0.60 -5.39
C ALA A 50 -6.71 0.18 -5.81
N LEU A 51 -6.87 1.17 -6.66
CA LEU A 51 -5.80 2.06 -7.08
C LEU A 51 -6.04 3.39 -6.38
N VAL A 52 -5.13 3.76 -5.50
CA VAL A 52 -5.33 4.89 -4.60
C VAL A 52 -4.16 5.87 -4.71
N GLN A 53 -4.47 7.14 -4.84
CA GLN A 53 -3.46 8.19 -4.80
C GLN A 53 -3.14 8.52 -3.35
N LEU A 54 -1.87 8.41 -2.99
CA LEU A 54 -1.40 8.61 -1.62
C LEU A 54 -0.16 9.51 -1.60
N THR A 55 0.19 9.98 -0.41
CA THR A 55 1.39 10.77 -0.20
C THR A 55 2.35 10.02 0.71
N VAL A 56 3.58 10.52 0.81
CA VAL A 56 4.58 9.93 1.70
C VAL A 56 4.14 9.93 3.17
N ALA A 57 3.22 10.83 3.54
CA ALA A 57 2.70 10.87 4.90
C ALA A 57 1.71 9.74 5.20
N ASP A 58 1.18 9.10 4.17
CA ASP A 58 0.14 8.09 4.32
C ASP A 58 0.68 6.68 4.44
N VAL A 59 1.94 6.47 4.12
CA VAL A 59 2.52 5.14 4.03
C VAL A 59 3.92 5.11 4.63
N ARG A 60 4.41 3.89 4.82
CA ARG A 60 5.81 3.61 5.10
C ARG A 60 6.27 2.44 4.25
N HIS A 61 7.56 2.27 4.10
CA HIS A 61 8.08 1.09 3.42
C HIS A 61 7.72 -0.18 4.18
N LEU A 62 7.53 -1.24 3.44
CA LEU A 62 7.35 -2.56 4.03
C LEU A 62 8.67 -2.98 4.68
N ALA A 63 8.59 -3.41 5.93
CA ALA A 63 9.74 -3.96 6.65
C ALA A 63 9.56 -5.47 6.83
N ASP A 64 10.63 -6.18 7.16
CA ASP A 64 10.58 -7.63 7.28
C ASP A 64 9.48 -8.11 8.24
N GLY A 65 9.26 -7.38 9.33
CA GLY A 65 8.24 -7.75 10.30
C GLY A 65 6.81 -7.52 9.83
N ASP A 66 6.63 -6.82 8.71
CA ASP A 66 5.30 -6.53 8.15
C ASP A 66 4.84 -7.60 7.18
N LEU A 67 5.74 -8.44 6.71
CA LEU A 67 5.35 -9.49 5.80
C LEU A 67 4.32 -10.35 6.50
N PRO A 68 3.14 -10.52 5.90
CA PRO A 68 2.18 -11.44 6.47
C PRO A 68 2.89 -12.77 6.54
N ALA A 69 3.11 -13.24 7.76
CA ALA A 69 3.54 -14.60 7.92
C ALA A 69 2.54 -15.43 7.14
N VAL A 70 3.03 -16.19 6.17
CA VAL A 70 2.18 -17.15 5.50
C VAL A 70 1.76 -18.11 6.59
N ARG A 71 0.57 -17.87 7.10
CA ARG A 71 0.07 -18.73 8.15
C ARG A 71 -0.53 -19.95 7.49
N PRO A 72 -0.04 -21.13 7.82
CA PRO A 72 -0.80 -22.31 7.45
C PRO A 72 -2.14 -22.20 8.14
N THR A 73 -3.14 -22.10 7.37
CA THR A 73 -4.50 -22.10 7.89
C THR A 73 -4.95 -23.53 8.12
#